data_4117084348e65e3faca4ce9fb6f3267b
#
_entry.id   4117084348e65e3faca4ce9fb6f3267b
#
_cell.length_a   1.000
_cell.length_b   1.000
_cell.length_c   1.000
_cell.angle_alpha   90.00
_cell.angle_beta   90.00
_cell.angle_gamma   90.00
#
_symmetry.space_group_name_H-M   'P 1'
#
loop_
_entity.id
_entity.type
_entity.pdbx_description
1 polymer ?
#
loop_
_entity_poly.entity_id
_entity_poly.type
_entity_poly.pdbx_seq_one_letter_code
_entity_poly.pdbx_strand_id
1 'polypeptide(L)'
;MIKSKMLGFICAMLVLSLLLAACSGEKIPTSTSSGEKSPAPASTQAAETKKPDAEVQIDPYRLPEPVEFTTFKHVGADAKLPSGDTVEDNQYSRYLKEKSNISVKILWYASGNDFEQKSKLSIGSGDIPDVMIVDEQTFRTLARAGQLEDLTEVFEKYQAPLTKELYASTNNKAIEKATIDGKLLAIPNISVQADSVSMLFVRQDWLDKLQLEGPKTLADVEKIAKAFVDNKMGGDNTIGLTADGLDVLQKAGRHNLKGLYATFRAYPGNWIKDAGGNIVYGSIQPETKQALGKIREMYETGLIDKEFALRKDTDQTVISGKAGMFFGPWWSGGVVRDTYANDPNAVFKVYMLEDEKGQINNLQVPVSQKFIVVKKGFKHPEAAVVYANNYIRAERKADPDATKLDTTISTEFWPIGNGTFDYADAVERKSNILADALAGRVDAGTLAPEMKILYDFAKADEAAPRADLAGWGKFWGYTEPAEMLKLPMNSLFNEFTITTKTMDRKWANLKKLEDEMFFAIVMGNKPLDDFDKFVADWKSQGGDEITKEINDEMK
;
A
#
# COMPACT_ATOMS: atom_id res chain seq x y z
N MET A 1 -6.42 55.07 18.54
CA MET A 1 -7.03 55.60 19.79
C MET A 1 -7.36 54.45 20.70
N ILE A 2 -6.76 54.49 21.86
CA ILE A 2 -7.11 53.95 23.19
C ILE A 2 -6.74 52.46 23.35
N LYS A 3 -5.56 52.09 23.90
CA LYS A 3 -5.05 51.97 25.29
C LYS A 3 -5.79 50.86 26.06
N SER A 4 -5.10 49.74 26.41
CA SER A 4 -4.18 49.52 27.54
C SER A 4 -4.89 49.12 28.84
N LYS A 5 -4.45 48.02 29.43
CA LYS A 5 -4.00 47.72 30.80
C LYS A 5 -4.15 46.22 31.07
N MET A 6 -3.16 45.36 31.23
CA MET A 6 -2.15 45.23 32.30
C MET A 6 -2.72 45.21 33.73
N LEU A 7 -2.55 44.05 34.38
CA LEU A 7 -2.20 43.79 35.81
C LEU A 7 -2.49 42.28 36.06
N GLY A 8 -1.67 41.37 36.46
CA GLY A 8 -0.49 41.37 37.31
C GLY A 8 -0.84 41.00 38.75
N PHE A 9 -0.46 39.81 39.22
CA PHE A 9 -0.15 39.49 40.63
C PHE A 9 0.13 37.97 40.69
N ILE A 10 1.32 37.41 40.81
CA ILE A 10 2.34 37.34 41.89
C ILE A 10 1.92 36.39 43.03
N CYS A 11 2.68 35.27 43.11
CA CYS A 11 3.37 34.62 44.23
C CYS A 11 2.64 34.16 45.48
N ALA A 12 2.89 32.92 45.85
CA ALA A 12 3.68 32.45 46.99
C ALA A 12 3.47 30.95 47.17
N MET A 13 4.44 30.12 47.01
CA MET A 13 5.39 29.54 47.98
C MET A 13 4.81 29.28 49.37
N LEU A 14 4.77 27.98 49.73
CA LEU A 14 5.28 27.52 51.01
C LEU A 14 5.62 26.02 51.02
N VAL A 15 6.77 25.77 51.47
CA VAL A 15 7.60 24.58 51.66
C VAL A 15 7.40 24.10 53.13
N LEU A 16 7.88 22.90 53.37
CA LEU A 16 8.21 22.31 54.69
C LEU A 16 7.19 21.32 55.26
N SER A 17 7.51 20.20 55.79
CA SER A 17 8.73 19.43 56.17
C SER A 17 8.25 18.05 56.64
N LEU A 18 8.97 16.99 56.33
CA LEU A 18 9.91 16.21 57.12
C LEU A 18 9.45 15.72 58.51
N LEU A 19 9.55 14.44 58.73
CA LEU A 19 10.27 13.65 59.74
C LEU A 19 9.59 12.28 59.95
N LEU A 20 10.26 11.19 59.62
CA LEU A 20 11.16 10.33 60.42
C LEU A 20 10.50 9.58 61.56
N ALA A 21 10.54 8.28 61.55
CA ALA A 21 11.43 7.38 62.31
C ALA A 21 10.88 5.94 62.20
N ALA A 22 11.52 4.93 61.79
CA ALA A 22 12.73 4.26 62.23
C ALA A 22 12.47 3.11 63.22
N CYS A 23 13.08 1.97 62.86
CA CYS A 23 13.64 0.89 63.69
C CYS A 23 12.69 -0.16 64.27
N SER A 24 12.92 -1.37 64.12
CA SER A 24 13.96 -2.40 64.24
C SER A 24 13.26 -3.62 64.83
N GLY A 25 13.60 -4.82 64.62
CA GLY A 25 14.78 -5.59 64.56
C GLY A 25 14.46 -7.08 64.56
N GLU A 26 15.26 -7.78 63.94
CA GLU A 26 15.86 -9.09 64.08
C GLU A 26 15.37 -10.04 65.18
N LYS A 27 15.12 -11.32 64.83
CA LYS A 27 15.98 -12.47 65.17
C LYS A 27 15.37 -13.80 64.74
N ILE A 28 16.18 -14.55 64.02
CA ILE A 28 16.13 -16.00 63.88
C ILE A 28 16.69 -16.61 65.19
N PRO A 29 16.20 -17.77 65.61
CA PRO A 29 17.12 -18.90 65.60
C PRO A 29 16.55 -20.24 65.16
N THR A 30 17.46 -20.99 64.61
CA THR A 30 17.52 -22.41 64.25
C THR A 30 17.25 -23.35 65.39
N SER A 31 16.76 -24.54 64.99
CA SER A 31 17.31 -25.89 65.21
C SER A 31 16.44 -26.91 65.89
N THR A 32 16.35 -28.00 65.19
CA THR A 32 16.58 -29.43 65.50
C THR A 32 15.51 -30.27 66.18
N SER A 33 15.15 -31.31 65.45
CA SER A 33 15.32 -32.72 65.79
C SER A 33 14.15 -33.51 66.39
N SER A 34 13.75 -34.51 65.58
CA SER A 34 13.44 -35.92 65.93
C SER A 34 12.22 -36.28 66.75
N GLY A 35 11.49 -37.24 66.20
CA GLY A 35 10.57 -38.09 67.03
C GLY A 35 9.51 -38.79 66.17
N GLU A 36 9.87 -39.98 65.73
CA GLU A 36 8.97 -41.05 65.21
C GLU A 36 7.74 -41.29 66.04
N LYS A 37 6.59 -41.52 65.42
CA LYS A 37 5.72 -42.70 65.60
C LYS A 37 4.47 -42.63 64.70
N SER A 38 4.37 -43.57 63.79
CA SER A 38 3.14 -44.07 63.14
C SER A 38 2.39 -44.99 64.13
N PRO A 39 1.10 -45.45 63.95
CA PRO A 39 0.34 -45.58 62.68
C PRO A 39 -1.20 -45.35 62.79
N ALA A 40 -1.76 -45.10 61.59
CA ALA A 40 -2.98 -45.67 60.96
C ALA A 40 -4.38 -45.43 61.58
N PRO A 41 -5.51 -45.64 60.79
CA PRO A 41 -5.72 -45.50 59.35
C PRO A 41 -6.97 -44.69 58.95
N ALA A 42 -6.98 -44.26 57.68
CA ALA A 42 -8.09 -44.19 56.73
C ALA A 42 -9.36 -43.40 57.01
N SER A 43 -9.52 -42.37 56.15
CA SER A 43 -10.78 -42.23 55.39
C SER A 43 -10.41 -41.68 54.00
N THR A 44 -10.68 -42.47 52.98
CA THR A 44 -10.58 -42.21 51.59
C THR A 44 -11.65 -41.16 51.22
N GLN A 45 -11.28 -39.89 51.12
CA GLN A 45 -12.04 -38.95 50.31
C GLN A 45 -11.50 -39.04 48.92
N ALA A 46 -12.37 -39.43 47.98
CA ALA A 46 -12.12 -39.44 46.55
C ALA A 46 -11.69 -38.03 46.12
N ALA A 47 -10.48 -37.92 45.56
CA ALA A 47 -10.06 -36.76 44.84
C ALA A 47 -10.98 -36.65 43.61
N GLU A 48 -11.79 -35.60 43.55
CA GLU A 48 -12.43 -35.15 42.33
C GLU A 48 -11.31 -34.84 41.33
N THR A 49 -11.14 -35.71 40.37
CA THR A 49 -10.37 -35.44 39.17
C THR A 49 -11.08 -34.28 38.45
N LYS A 50 -10.53 -33.05 38.55
CA LYS A 50 -10.88 -31.99 37.65
C LYS A 50 -10.72 -32.54 36.23
N LYS A 51 -11.84 -32.63 35.49
CA LYS A 51 -11.80 -32.77 34.04
C LYS A 51 -10.89 -31.70 33.51
N PRO A 52 -10.03 -32.01 32.52
CA PRO A 52 -9.33 -30.96 31.81
C PRO A 52 -10.39 -29.97 31.28
N ASP A 53 -10.21 -28.70 31.56
CA ASP A 53 -11.02 -27.64 30.97
C ASP A 53 -11.04 -27.90 29.44
N ALA A 54 -12.23 -28.09 28.90
CA ALA A 54 -12.38 -28.20 27.45
C ALA A 54 -11.73 -26.97 26.84
N GLU A 55 -10.72 -27.16 26.01
CA GLU A 55 -10.11 -26.10 25.24
C GLU A 55 -11.24 -25.33 24.57
N VAL A 56 -11.46 -24.07 24.96
CA VAL A 56 -12.49 -23.22 24.37
C VAL A 56 -12.07 -23.02 22.93
N GLN A 57 -12.77 -23.67 22.00
CA GLN A 57 -12.50 -23.54 20.58
C GLN A 57 -12.83 -22.10 20.18
N ILE A 58 -11.79 -21.33 19.89
CA ILE A 58 -11.93 -19.93 19.51
C ILE A 58 -12.37 -19.87 18.04
N ASP A 59 -13.45 -19.15 17.78
CA ASP A 59 -13.84 -18.78 16.42
C ASP A 59 -13.00 -17.55 15.99
N PRO A 60 -12.09 -17.67 15.01
CA PRO A 60 -11.26 -16.56 14.58
C PRO A 60 -12.05 -15.48 13.81
N TYR A 61 -13.31 -15.75 13.50
CA TYR A 61 -14.15 -14.82 12.73
C TYR A 61 -15.23 -14.15 13.58
N ARG A 62 -15.51 -14.66 14.80
CA ARG A 62 -16.61 -14.16 15.62
C ARG A 62 -16.24 -14.09 17.09
N LEU A 63 -16.47 -12.93 17.69
CA LEU A 63 -16.34 -12.76 19.14
C LEU A 63 -17.55 -13.38 19.85
N PRO A 64 -17.36 -13.98 21.02
CA PRO A 64 -18.46 -14.59 21.79
C PRO A 64 -19.49 -13.55 22.23
N GLU A 65 -19.05 -12.35 22.59
CA GLU A 65 -19.88 -11.23 23.02
C GLU A 65 -19.74 -10.05 22.05
N PRO A 66 -20.78 -9.20 21.92
CA PRO A 66 -20.69 -7.99 21.11
C PRO A 66 -19.61 -7.03 21.64
N VAL A 67 -18.76 -6.55 20.75
CA VAL A 67 -17.72 -5.55 21.04
C VAL A 67 -17.93 -4.34 20.15
N GLU A 68 -17.87 -3.15 20.74
CA GLU A 68 -17.79 -1.89 20.02
C GLU A 68 -16.42 -1.27 20.23
N PHE A 69 -15.83 -0.76 19.14
CA PHE A 69 -14.63 0.06 19.20
C PHE A 69 -14.80 1.35 18.38
N THR A 70 -14.05 2.36 18.75
CA THR A 70 -14.03 3.66 18.05
C THR A 70 -12.96 3.72 16.97
N THR A 71 -13.22 4.51 15.92
CA THR A 71 -12.24 4.81 14.86
C THR A 71 -12.44 6.22 14.34
N PHE A 72 -11.46 6.73 13.60
CA PHE A 72 -11.64 7.77 12.59
C PHE A 72 -11.10 7.27 11.25
N LYS A 73 -11.56 7.82 10.13
CA LYS A 73 -11.16 7.30 8.83
C LYS A 73 -11.15 8.35 7.73
N HIS A 74 -10.35 8.08 6.72
CA HIS A 74 -10.39 8.77 5.44
C HIS A 74 -11.61 8.28 4.62
N VAL A 75 -12.29 9.21 3.96
CA VAL A 75 -13.29 8.94 2.93
C VAL A 75 -13.08 9.95 1.81
N GLY A 76 -12.92 9.48 0.57
CA GLY A 76 -12.72 10.35 -0.58
C GLY A 76 -13.88 11.33 -0.78
N ALA A 77 -13.59 12.55 -1.22
CA ALA A 77 -14.60 13.58 -1.43
C ALA A 77 -15.65 13.18 -2.49
N ASP A 78 -15.24 12.37 -3.49
CA ASP A 78 -16.10 11.90 -4.58
C ASP A 78 -16.68 10.50 -4.34
N ALA A 79 -16.42 9.91 -3.17
CA ALA A 79 -16.91 8.60 -2.81
C ALA A 79 -18.44 8.57 -2.70
N LYS A 80 -19.08 7.57 -3.32
CA LYS A 80 -20.53 7.45 -3.39
C LYS A 80 -21.01 6.16 -2.75
N LEU A 81 -22.11 6.28 -2.04
CA LEU A 81 -22.88 5.17 -1.48
C LEU A 81 -24.26 5.10 -2.14
N PRO A 82 -24.88 3.92 -2.17
CA PRO A 82 -26.28 3.77 -2.56
C PRO A 82 -27.22 4.63 -1.70
N SER A 83 -28.38 4.94 -2.26
CA SER A 83 -29.40 5.68 -1.51
C SER A 83 -29.83 4.92 -0.25
N GLY A 84 -29.76 5.59 0.89
CA GLY A 84 -30.08 5.02 2.20
C GLY A 84 -28.88 4.52 3.00
N ASP A 85 -27.73 4.33 2.37
CA ASP A 85 -26.49 3.98 3.06
C ASP A 85 -25.73 5.25 3.51
N THR A 86 -24.99 5.14 4.61
CA THR A 86 -24.11 6.17 5.15
C THR A 86 -22.70 5.63 5.36
N VAL A 87 -21.77 6.48 5.72
CA VAL A 87 -20.40 6.05 6.05
C VAL A 87 -20.40 5.09 7.25
N GLU A 88 -21.32 5.30 8.19
CA GLU A 88 -21.46 4.52 9.43
C GLU A 88 -22.30 3.26 9.21
N ASP A 89 -23.34 3.31 8.40
CA ASP A 89 -24.24 2.18 8.11
C ASP A 89 -24.30 1.91 6.60
N ASN A 90 -23.59 0.89 6.17
CA ASN A 90 -23.50 0.43 4.79
C ASN A 90 -23.33 -1.09 4.73
N GLN A 91 -23.25 -1.63 3.53
CA GLN A 91 -23.12 -3.09 3.35
C GLN A 91 -21.95 -3.70 4.14
N TYR A 92 -20.81 -2.99 4.26
CA TYR A 92 -19.62 -3.53 4.94
C TYR A 92 -19.77 -3.50 6.46
N SER A 93 -20.34 -2.44 7.03
CA SER A 93 -20.58 -2.35 8.48
C SER A 93 -21.63 -3.37 8.92
N ARG A 94 -22.70 -3.57 8.13
CA ARG A 94 -23.72 -4.59 8.37
C ARG A 94 -23.15 -6.01 8.29
N TYR A 95 -22.35 -6.30 7.23
CA TYR A 95 -21.65 -7.57 7.09
C TYR A 95 -20.74 -7.85 8.28
N LEU A 96 -19.89 -6.91 8.65
CA LEU A 96 -18.97 -7.06 9.79
C LEU A 96 -19.73 -7.39 11.08
N LYS A 97 -20.73 -6.58 11.40
CA LYS A 97 -21.53 -6.76 12.62
C LYS A 97 -22.20 -8.14 12.69
N GLU A 98 -22.79 -8.59 11.58
CA GLU A 98 -23.44 -9.89 11.48
C GLU A 98 -22.44 -11.03 11.68
N LYS A 99 -21.27 -10.96 11.02
CA LYS A 99 -20.29 -12.06 10.98
C LYS A 99 -19.40 -12.13 12.21
N SER A 100 -19.11 -10.99 12.85
CA SER A 100 -18.07 -10.93 13.87
C SER A 100 -18.53 -10.55 15.27
N ASN A 101 -19.76 -10.09 15.47
CA ASN A 101 -20.21 -9.40 16.68
C ASN A 101 -19.45 -8.07 16.95
N ILE A 102 -18.84 -7.46 15.92
CA ILE A 102 -18.13 -6.18 16.05
C ILE A 102 -18.99 -5.05 15.49
N SER A 103 -19.14 -3.99 16.27
CA SER A 103 -19.67 -2.70 15.82
C SER A 103 -18.56 -1.65 15.86
N VAL A 104 -18.53 -0.76 14.88
CA VAL A 104 -17.50 0.29 14.79
C VAL A 104 -18.19 1.65 14.86
N LYS A 105 -17.80 2.45 15.86
CA LYS A 105 -18.25 3.83 16.00
C LYS A 105 -17.26 4.77 15.36
N ILE A 106 -17.63 5.40 14.26
CA ILE A 106 -16.80 6.39 13.58
C ILE A 106 -16.93 7.72 14.32
N LEU A 107 -15.84 8.19 14.93
CA LEU A 107 -15.82 9.46 15.67
C LEU A 107 -15.91 10.65 14.71
N TRP A 108 -15.21 10.55 13.60
CA TRP A 108 -15.25 11.49 12.48
C TRP A 108 -14.61 10.87 11.24
N TYR A 109 -14.94 11.43 10.08
CA TYR A 109 -14.26 11.14 8.81
C TYR A 109 -14.03 12.44 8.05
N ALA A 110 -13.07 12.43 7.14
CA ALA A 110 -12.72 13.56 6.30
C ALA A 110 -11.96 13.08 5.06
N SER A 111 -11.73 13.96 4.09
CA SER A 111 -10.97 13.69 2.86
C SER A 111 -9.72 14.56 2.78
N GLY A 112 -8.72 14.09 2.01
CA GLY A 112 -7.53 14.84 1.65
C GLY A 112 -6.85 15.54 2.84
N ASN A 113 -6.47 16.80 2.66
CA ASN A 113 -5.74 17.59 3.66
C ASN A 113 -6.49 17.75 4.99
N ASP A 114 -7.83 17.79 4.99
CA ASP A 114 -8.61 17.90 6.22
C ASP A 114 -8.45 16.64 7.08
N PHE A 115 -8.40 15.47 6.45
CA PHE A 115 -8.13 14.22 7.15
C PHE A 115 -6.72 14.23 7.76
N GLU A 116 -5.71 14.63 7.00
CA GLU A 116 -4.33 14.67 7.48
C GLU A 116 -4.16 15.62 8.66
N GLN A 117 -4.74 16.82 8.59
CA GLN A 117 -4.65 17.81 9.66
C GLN A 117 -5.34 17.33 10.95
N LYS A 118 -6.57 16.81 10.83
CA LYS A 118 -7.31 16.29 11.99
C LYS A 118 -6.60 15.09 12.63
N SER A 119 -6.09 14.16 11.80
CA SER A 119 -5.35 12.99 12.30
C SER A 119 -4.10 13.41 13.07
N LYS A 120 -3.30 14.33 12.51
CA LYS A 120 -2.09 14.85 13.17
C LYS A 120 -2.42 15.52 14.51
N LEU A 121 -3.53 16.26 14.58
CA LEU A 121 -3.97 16.88 15.85
C LEU A 121 -4.40 15.83 16.88
N SER A 122 -5.21 14.85 16.50
CA SER A 122 -5.63 13.76 17.40
C SER A 122 -4.44 12.96 17.91
N ILE A 123 -3.51 12.60 17.00
CA ILE A 123 -2.29 11.84 17.37
C ILE A 123 -1.39 12.68 18.29
N GLY A 124 -1.18 13.96 17.95
CA GLY A 124 -0.33 14.86 18.73
C GLY A 124 -0.87 15.16 20.14
N SER A 125 -2.19 15.16 20.33
CA SER A 125 -2.85 15.32 21.63
C SER A 125 -2.98 14.01 22.43
N GLY A 126 -2.71 12.84 21.80
CA GLY A 126 -2.94 11.52 22.40
C GLY A 126 -4.42 11.11 22.43
N ASP A 127 -5.30 11.89 21.80
CA ASP A 127 -6.72 11.55 21.67
C ASP A 127 -6.95 10.70 20.41
N ILE A 128 -6.45 9.45 20.48
CA ILE A 128 -6.58 8.48 19.41
C ILE A 128 -7.74 7.50 19.69
N PRO A 129 -8.44 7.02 18.65
CA PRO A 129 -9.50 6.02 18.80
C PRO A 129 -8.95 4.65 19.20
N ASP A 130 -9.84 3.71 19.53
CA ASP A 130 -9.47 2.38 19.98
C ASP A 130 -8.73 1.59 18.89
N VAL A 131 -9.21 1.62 17.65
CA VAL A 131 -8.62 0.91 16.50
C VAL A 131 -8.62 1.83 15.27
N MET A 132 -7.51 1.90 14.55
CA MET A 132 -7.42 2.69 13.31
C MET A 132 -6.39 2.10 12.34
N ILE A 133 -6.53 2.44 11.07
CA ILE A 133 -5.49 2.19 10.05
C ILE A 133 -4.63 3.44 9.92
N VAL A 134 -3.30 3.24 9.99
CA VAL A 134 -2.32 4.31 9.87
C VAL A 134 -1.22 3.93 8.87
N ASP A 135 -0.47 4.92 8.38
CA ASP A 135 0.77 4.71 7.63
C ASP A 135 1.94 4.30 8.55
N GLU A 136 3.07 3.95 7.95
CA GLU A 136 4.25 3.51 8.70
C GLU A 136 4.81 4.60 9.62
N GLN A 137 4.83 5.85 9.17
CA GLN A 137 5.30 6.99 9.97
C GLN A 137 4.48 7.15 11.25
N THR A 138 3.17 7.14 11.12
CA THR A 138 2.25 7.25 12.24
C THR A 138 2.36 6.05 13.18
N PHE A 139 2.43 4.83 12.63
CA PHE A 139 2.65 3.61 13.40
C PHE A 139 3.91 3.72 14.28
N ARG A 140 5.06 4.08 13.68
CA ARG A 140 6.32 4.20 14.43
C ARG A 140 6.28 5.33 15.47
N THR A 141 5.59 6.43 15.16
CA THR A 141 5.41 7.55 16.10
C THR A 141 4.62 7.09 17.33
N LEU A 142 3.51 6.42 17.14
CA LEU A 142 2.66 5.89 18.23
C LEU A 142 3.38 4.80 19.03
N ALA A 143 4.13 3.92 18.37
CA ALA A 143 4.92 2.88 19.01
C ALA A 143 6.00 3.46 19.91
N ARG A 144 6.80 4.45 19.42
CA ARG A 144 7.82 5.15 20.20
C ARG A 144 7.22 5.91 21.41
N ALA A 145 6.00 6.43 21.25
CA ALA A 145 5.27 7.09 22.34
C ALA A 145 4.65 6.09 23.35
N GLY A 146 4.75 4.79 23.11
CA GLY A 146 4.17 3.74 23.96
C GLY A 146 2.64 3.76 24.00
N GLN A 147 1.99 4.23 22.93
CA GLN A 147 0.53 4.41 22.84
C GLN A 147 -0.20 3.20 22.23
N LEU A 148 0.54 2.16 21.81
CA LEU A 148 -0.01 0.97 21.17
C LEU A 148 -0.06 -0.23 22.10
N GLU A 149 -1.08 -1.06 21.90
CA GLU A 149 -1.26 -2.34 22.58
C GLU A 149 -0.35 -3.41 21.98
N ASP A 150 0.11 -4.35 22.81
CA ASP A 150 0.86 -5.51 22.40
C ASP A 150 -0.12 -6.59 21.89
N LEU A 151 -0.09 -6.86 20.61
CA LEU A 151 -1.00 -7.80 19.94
C LEU A 151 -0.41 -9.21 19.82
N THR A 152 0.79 -9.47 20.32
CA THR A 152 1.50 -10.74 20.10
C THR A 152 0.65 -11.95 20.43
N GLU A 153 0.15 -12.04 21.66
CA GLU A 153 -0.62 -13.19 22.10
C GLU A 153 -2.02 -13.26 21.45
N VAL A 154 -2.71 -12.12 21.31
CA VAL A 154 -4.04 -12.10 20.70
C VAL A 154 -3.98 -12.38 19.20
N PHE A 155 -2.93 -11.94 18.50
CA PHE A 155 -2.75 -12.25 17.10
C PHE A 155 -2.49 -13.74 16.88
N GLU A 156 -1.60 -14.36 17.64
CA GLU A 156 -1.35 -15.80 17.56
C GLU A 156 -2.62 -16.62 17.83
N LYS A 157 -3.40 -16.19 18.82
CA LYS A 157 -4.60 -16.89 19.27
C LYS A 157 -5.79 -16.76 18.32
N TYR A 158 -5.98 -15.59 17.69
CA TYR A 158 -7.18 -15.28 16.89
C TYR A 158 -6.93 -15.24 15.39
N GLN A 159 -5.68 -15.31 14.89
CA GLN A 159 -5.45 -15.31 13.45
C GLN A 159 -6.12 -16.52 12.77
N ALA A 160 -6.89 -16.24 11.71
CA ALA A 160 -7.53 -17.29 10.92
C ALA A 160 -6.51 -18.04 10.04
N PRO A 161 -6.78 -19.30 9.61
CA PRO A 161 -5.90 -20.05 8.72
C PRO A 161 -5.54 -19.27 7.43
N LEU A 162 -6.52 -18.63 6.81
CA LEU A 162 -6.29 -17.79 5.62
C LEU A 162 -5.38 -16.60 5.92
N THR A 163 -5.57 -15.92 7.05
CA THR A 163 -4.71 -14.82 7.51
C THR A 163 -3.28 -15.29 7.70
N LYS A 164 -3.09 -16.46 8.33
CA LYS A 164 -1.77 -17.07 8.52
C LYS A 164 -1.09 -17.39 7.19
N GLU A 165 -1.84 -17.93 6.23
CA GLU A 165 -1.33 -18.24 4.90
C GLU A 165 -0.87 -16.97 4.14
N LEU A 166 -1.65 -15.89 4.22
CA LEU A 166 -1.29 -14.63 3.59
C LEU A 166 0.05 -14.09 4.13
N TYR A 167 0.24 -14.07 5.46
CA TYR A 167 1.50 -13.60 6.04
C TYR A 167 2.68 -14.52 5.70
N ALA A 168 2.46 -15.83 5.63
CA ALA A 168 3.48 -16.79 5.21
C ALA A 168 3.98 -16.51 3.76
N SER A 169 3.12 -15.98 2.87
CA SER A 169 3.51 -15.61 1.50
C SER A 169 4.57 -14.51 1.44
N THR A 170 4.73 -13.74 2.51
CA THR A 170 5.79 -12.72 2.66
C THR A 170 7.03 -13.26 3.38
N ASN A 171 7.11 -14.56 3.67
CA ASN A 171 8.09 -15.13 4.59
C ASN A 171 8.06 -14.42 5.96
N ASN A 172 6.88 -14.02 6.41
CA ASN A 172 6.59 -13.26 7.64
C ASN A 172 7.24 -11.86 7.71
N LYS A 173 7.84 -11.35 6.66
CA LYS A 173 8.46 -10.01 6.64
C LYS A 173 7.47 -8.88 6.96
N ALA A 174 6.18 -9.05 6.62
CA ALA A 174 5.15 -8.09 7.00
C ALA A 174 4.97 -8.03 8.53
N ILE A 175 4.94 -9.18 9.19
CA ILE A 175 4.85 -9.28 10.66
C ILE A 175 6.12 -8.71 11.32
N GLU A 176 7.31 -9.05 10.80
CA GLU A 176 8.58 -8.51 11.29
C GLU A 176 8.58 -6.97 11.25
N LYS A 177 8.05 -6.37 10.17
CA LYS A 177 7.97 -4.92 10.02
C LYS A 177 7.06 -4.24 11.06
N ALA A 178 6.06 -4.95 11.58
CA ALA A 178 5.14 -4.49 12.61
C ALA A 178 5.57 -4.88 14.04
N THR A 179 6.70 -5.60 14.16
CA THR A 179 7.26 -6.05 15.44
C THR A 179 8.37 -5.11 15.90
N ILE A 180 8.22 -4.54 17.09
CA ILE A 180 9.20 -3.64 17.70
C ILE A 180 9.52 -4.19 19.10
N ASP A 181 10.80 -4.34 19.42
CA ASP A 181 11.28 -4.91 20.71
C ASP A 181 10.62 -6.26 21.05
N GLY A 182 10.41 -7.12 20.02
CA GLY A 182 9.80 -8.44 20.16
C GLY A 182 8.29 -8.45 20.36
N LYS A 183 7.61 -7.29 20.24
CA LYS A 183 6.17 -7.13 20.38
C LYS A 183 5.52 -6.78 19.06
N LEU A 184 4.49 -7.50 18.67
CA LEU A 184 3.66 -7.15 17.54
C LEU A 184 2.74 -5.98 17.92
N LEU A 185 3.05 -4.77 17.46
CA LEU A 185 2.32 -3.55 17.82
C LEU A 185 1.28 -3.11 16.79
N ALA A 186 1.14 -3.84 15.69
CA ALA A 186 0.13 -3.58 14.67
C ALA A 186 -0.16 -4.85 13.86
N ILE A 187 -1.30 -4.88 13.15
CA ILE A 187 -1.59 -5.86 12.11
C ILE A 187 -1.24 -5.18 10.78
N PRO A 188 -0.10 -5.52 10.14
CA PRO A 188 0.35 -4.88 8.91
C PRO A 188 -0.49 -5.34 7.72
N ASN A 189 -0.74 -4.48 6.74
CA ASN A 189 -1.23 -4.93 5.46
C ASN A 189 -0.14 -5.69 4.67
N ILE A 190 -0.54 -6.34 3.58
CA ILE A 190 0.41 -6.96 2.66
C ILE A 190 0.27 -6.26 1.31
N SER A 191 1.36 -5.63 0.86
CA SER A 191 1.40 -4.98 -0.46
C SER A 191 1.50 -6.02 -1.56
N VAL A 192 0.65 -5.93 -2.56
CA VAL A 192 0.74 -6.72 -3.79
C VAL A 192 1.93 -6.21 -4.60
N GLN A 193 2.96 -7.05 -4.80
CA GLN A 193 4.22 -6.61 -5.42
C GLN A 193 4.03 -6.19 -6.89
N ALA A 194 3.09 -6.80 -7.58
CA ALA A 194 2.72 -6.46 -8.95
C ALA A 194 2.30 -4.98 -9.13
N ASP A 195 1.78 -4.33 -8.08
CA ASP A 195 1.34 -2.92 -8.13
C ASP A 195 2.49 -1.94 -8.33
N SER A 196 3.73 -2.36 -8.07
CA SER A 196 4.93 -1.55 -8.29
C SER A 196 5.46 -1.61 -9.71
N VAL A 197 5.08 -2.62 -10.48
CA VAL A 197 5.59 -2.84 -11.84
C VAL A 197 4.90 -1.93 -12.84
N SER A 198 5.69 -1.13 -13.56
CA SER A 198 5.20 -0.25 -14.63
C SER A 198 5.44 -0.90 -15.98
N MET A 199 4.37 -1.30 -16.64
CA MET A 199 4.36 -1.98 -17.93
C MET A 199 4.02 -1.00 -19.05
N LEU A 200 4.48 -1.25 -20.27
CA LEU A 200 4.12 -0.46 -21.43
C LEU A 200 2.96 -1.11 -22.19
N PHE A 201 1.85 -0.41 -22.25
CA PHE A 201 0.66 -0.77 -23.03
C PHE A 201 0.75 -0.13 -24.40
N VAL A 202 0.61 -0.92 -25.47
CA VAL A 202 0.81 -0.49 -26.86
C VAL A 202 -0.38 -0.87 -27.72
N ARG A 203 -0.83 0.03 -28.59
CA ARG A 203 -1.80 -0.24 -29.68
C ARG A 203 -1.18 -1.22 -30.67
N GLN A 204 -1.42 -2.52 -30.46
CA GLN A 204 -0.90 -3.58 -31.31
C GLN A 204 -1.43 -3.47 -32.75
N ASP A 205 -2.71 -3.14 -32.90
CA ASP A 205 -3.31 -2.91 -34.22
C ASP A 205 -2.62 -1.81 -35.04
N TRP A 206 -2.02 -0.80 -34.36
CA TRP A 206 -1.21 0.20 -35.02
C TRP A 206 0.15 -0.34 -35.44
N LEU A 207 0.80 -1.15 -34.58
CA LEU A 207 2.04 -1.86 -34.91
C LEU A 207 1.84 -2.75 -36.13
N ASP A 208 0.78 -3.57 -36.12
CA ASP A 208 0.45 -4.52 -37.21
C ASP A 208 0.22 -3.79 -38.53
N LYS A 209 -0.52 -2.67 -38.51
CA LYS A 209 -0.77 -1.84 -39.69
C LYS A 209 0.50 -1.23 -40.27
N LEU A 210 1.46 -0.88 -39.42
CA LEU A 210 2.75 -0.30 -39.81
C LEU A 210 3.84 -1.36 -40.00
N GLN A 211 3.54 -2.64 -39.80
CA GLN A 211 4.48 -3.76 -39.88
C GLN A 211 5.69 -3.57 -38.95
N LEU A 212 5.42 -3.10 -37.73
CA LEU A 212 6.43 -2.92 -36.69
C LEU A 212 6.36 -4.04 -35.67
N GLU A 213 7.52 -4.46 -35.18
CA GLU A 213 7.61 -5.36 -34.02
C GLU A 213 7.31 -4.61 -32.73
N GLY A 214 6.88 -5.36 -31.69
CA GLY A 214 6.69 -4.80 -30.35
C GLY A 214 8.00 -4.34 -29.72
N PRO A 215 7.96 -3.33 -28.83
CA PRO A 215 9.17 -2.76 -28.25
C PRO A 215 9.81 -3.70 -27.22
N LYS A 216 11.15 -3.76 -27.24
CA LYS A 216 11.98 -4.41 -26.21
C LYS A 216 12.82 -3.38 -25.45
N THR A 217 13.22 -2.32 -26.10
CA THR A 217 14.10 -1.28 -25.58
C THR A 217 13.45 0.10 -25.68
N LEU A 218 14.03 1.07 -24.99
CA LEU A 218 13.58 2.46 -25.12
C LEU A 218 13.76 3.01 -26.55
N ALA A 219 14.80 2.57 -27.25
CA ALA A 219 15.01 2.95 -28.66
C ALA A 219 13.86 2.44 -29.56
N ASP A 220 13.32 1.25 -29.28
CA ASP A 220 12.14 0.75 -30.01
C ASP A 220 10.90 1.60 -29.70
N VAL A 221 10.73 2.02 -28.43
CA VAL A 221 9.63 2.94 -28.05
C VAL A 221 9.71 4.25 -28.81
N GLU A 222 10.90 4.85 -28.92
CA GLU A 222 11.11 6.09 -29.70
C GLU A 222 10.76 5.89 -31.17
N LYS A 223 11.25 4.83 -31.79
CA LYS A 223 10.94 4.46 -33.18
C LYS A 223 9.44 4.29 -33.42
N ILE A 224 8.77 3.56 -32.51
CA ILE A 224 7.32 3.30 -32.58
C ILE A 224 6.54 4.59 -32.37
N ALA A 225 6.87 5.38 -31.35
CA ALA A 225 6.22 6.67 -31.09
C ALA A 225 6.31 7.59 -32.31
N LYS A 226 7.50 7.68 -32.91
CA LYS A 226 7.72 8.45 -34.13
C LYS A 226 6.87 7.93 -35.30
N ALA A 227 6.84 6.62 -35.51
CA ALA A 227 6.04 6.03 -36.57
C ALA A 227 4.54 6.28 -36.38
N PHE A 228 4.04 6.22 -35.15
CA PHE A 228 2.64 6.51 -34.84
C PHE A 228 2.29 7.97 -35.14
N VAL A 229 3.15 8.92 -34.72
CA VAL A 229 2.96 10.35 -34.95
C VAL A 229 3.05 10.69 -36.44
N ASP A 230 4.11 10.23 -37.12
CA ASP A 230 4.35 10.51 -38.55
C ASP A 230 3.23 10.00 -39.46
N ASN A 231 2.67 8.82 -39.12
CA ASN A 231 1.57 8.20 -39.87
C ASN A 231 0.18 8.62 -39.36
N LYS A 232 0.11 9.54 -38.38
CA LYS A 232 -1.15 10.07 -37.83
C LYS A 232 -2.13 8.97 -37.42
N MET A 233 -1.63 7.93 -36.70
CA MET A 233 -2.42 6.76 -36.37
C MET A 233 -3.65 7.09 -35.52
N GLY A 234 -3.60 8.11 -34.68
CA GLY A 234 -4.72 8.68 -33.91
C GLY A 234 -5.29 9.98 -34.49
N GLY A 235 -5.07 10.25 -35.80
CA GLY A 235 -5.44 11.50 -36.46
C GLY A 235 -4.35 12.58 -36.36
N ASP A 236 -4.71 13.84 -36.66
CA ASP A 236 -3.75 14.95 -36.69
C ASP A 236 -3.06 15.22 -35.36
N ASN A 237 -3.70 14.88 -34.26
CA ASN A 237 -3.19 15.05 -32.90
C ASN A 237 -2.75 13.71 -32.28
N THR A 238 -2.09 12.86 -33.05
CA THR A 238 -1.56 11.59 -32.56
C THR A 238 -0.49 11.82 -31.49
N ILE A 239 -0.62 11.09 -30.38
CA ILE A 239 0.32 11.06 -29.27
C ILE A 239 1.06 9.72 -29.32
N GLY A 240 2.39 9.76 -29.39
CA GLY A 240 3.20 8.54 -29.36
C GLY A 240 3.14 7.87 -28.00
N LEU A 241 3.55 8.57 -26.96
CA LEU A 241 3.54 8.14 -25.58
C LEU A 241 2.85 9.19 -24.70
N THR A 242 1.87 8.77 -23.89
CA THR A 242 1.26 9.67 -22.91
C THR A 242 2.11 9.81 -21.66
N ALA A 243 1.95 10.93 -20.98
CA ALA A 243 2.45 11.17 -19.64
C ALA A 243 1.41 11.95 -18.82
N ASP A 244 1.42 11.85 -17.50
CA ASP A 244 0.46 12.51 -16.64
C ASP A 244 1.10 13.70 -15.90
N GLY A 245 0.49 14.85 -16.02
CA GLY A 245 0.64 16.09 -15.29
C GLY A 245 2.01 16.47 -14.71
N LEU A 246 1.98 17.29 -13.66
CA LEU A 246 3.17 17.76 -12.95
C LEU A 246 3.89 16.66 -12.18
N ASP A 247 3.17 15.63 -11.76
CA ASP A 247 3.71 14.48 -11.03
C ASP A 247 4.22 13.35 -11.93
N VAL A 248 4.41 13.63 -13.24
CA VAL A 248 4.81 12.66 -14.25
C VAL A 248 6.01 11.80 -13.85
N LEU A 249 6.89 12.36 -13.06
CA LEU A 249 8.16 11.74 -12.68
C LEU A 249 8.03 10.77 -11.52
N GLN A 250 7.01 10.90 -10.69
CA GLN A 250 6.92 10.20 -9.40
C GLN A 250 5.56 9.56 -9.12
N LYS A 251 4.50 9.92 -9.86
CA LYS A 251 3.14 9.46 -9.61
C LYS A 251 3.02 7.94 -9.74
N ALA A 252 2.34 7.34 -8.80
CA ALA A 252 1.88 5.97 -8.92
C ALA A 252 0.63 5.90 -9.82
N GLY A 253 0.41 4.79 -10.49
CA GLY A 253 -0.77 4.59 -11.33
C GLY A 253 -0.45 4.60 -12.83
N ARG A 254 -1.43 4.96 -13.65
CA ARG A 254 -1.29 5.00 -15.11
C ARG A 254 -0.60 6.28 -15.58
N HIS A 255 -0.05 6.25 -16.79
CA HIS A 255 0.59 7.38 -17.48
C HIS A 255 1.83 7.95 -16.77
N ASN A 256 2.43 7.18 -15.84
CA ASN A 256 3.71 7.53 -15.25
C ASN A 256 4.86 7.20 -16.22
N LEU A 257 6.06 7.70 -15.95
CA LEU A 257 7.27 7.36 -16.71
C LEU A 257 8.21 6.42 -15.95
N LYS A 258 7.74 5.72 -14.90
CA LYS A 258 8.57 4.81 -14.10
C LYS A 258 9.22 3.72 -14.92
N GLY A 259 8.49 3.14 -15.91
CA GLY A 259 9.05 2.13 -16.81
C GLY A 259 10.18 2.69 -17.68
N LEU A 260 10.11 3.95 -18.11
CA LEU A 260 11.17 4.62 -18.82
C LEU A 260 12.38 4.87 -17.90
N TYR A 261 12.16 5.42 -16.69
CA TYR A 261 13.23 5.61 -15.71
C TYR A 261 13.95 4.31 -15.40
N ALA A 262 13.22 3.21 -15.28
CA ALA A 262 13.77 1.89 -14.97
C ALA A 262 14.77 1.39 -16.03
N THR A 263 14.64 1.79 -17.32
CA THR A 263 15.63 1.45 -18.35
C THR A 263 16.99 2.10 -18.12
N PHE A 264 17.05 3.16 -17.33
CA PHE A 264 18.28 3.81 -16.86
C PHE A 264 18.67 3.36 -15.44
N ARG A 265 17.90 2.49 -14.81
CA ARG A 265 18.05 2.16 -13.37
C ARG A 265 17.92 3.40 -12.49
N ALA A 266 17.14 4.38 -12.93
CA ALA A 266 16.81 5.60 -12.22
C ALA A 266 15.50 5.42 -11.42
N TYR A 267 15.50 5.87 -10.18
CA TYR A 267 14.34 5.72 -9.27
C TYR A 267 14.09 7.02 -8.51
N PRO A 268 13.71 8.11 -9.23
CA PRO A 268 13.48 9.39 -8.58
C PRO A 268 12.40 9.29 -7.50
N GLY A 269 12.55 10.11 -6.46
CA GLY A 269 11.62 10.15 -5.32
C GLY A 269 11.79 9.03 -4.31
N ASN A 270 12.73 8.10 -4.50
CA ASN A 270 12.88 6.91 -3.66
C ASN A 270 14.28 6.81 -3.05
N TRP A 271 14.35 6.20 -1.88
CA TRP A 271 15.58 5.89 -1.18
C TRP A 271 16.00 4.47 -1.52
N ILE A 272 17.12 4.30 -2.19
CA ILE A 272 17.60 3.02 -2.72
C ILE A 272 18.99 2.68 -2.18
N LYS A 273 19.35 1.40 -2.19
CA LYS A 273 20.73 0.98 -1.91
C LYS A 273 21.61 1.18 -3.13
N ASP A 274 22.76 1.85 -2.92
CA ASP A 274 23.84 1.89 -3.90
C ASP A 274 24.63 0.58 -3.91
N ALA A 275 25.60 0.47 -4.82
CA ALA A 275 26.49 -0.71 -4.92
C ALA A 275 27.35 -0.94 -3.66
N GLY A 276 27.53 0.07 -2.82
CA GLY A 276 28.24 0.01 -1.54
C GLY A 276 27.35 -0.38 -0.37
N GLY A 277 26.03 -0.54 -0.60
CA GLY A 277 25.05 -0.84 0.44
C GLY A 277 24.56 0.38 1.22
N ASN A 278 24.97 1.60 0.85
CA ASN A 278 24.46 2.82 1.48
C ASN A 278 23.10 3.19 0.89
N ILE A 279 22.25 3.79 1.74
CA ILE A 279 20.98 4.35 1.27
C ILE A 279 21.26 5.73 0.66
N VAL A 280 20.84 5.90 -0.59
CA VAL A 280 20.98 7.14 -1.36
C VAL A 280 19.64 7.57 -1.94
N TYR A 281 19.47 8.88 -2.17
CA TYR A 281 18.25 9.41 -2.78
C TYR A 281 18.33 9.28 -4.30
N GLY A 282 17.38 8.55 -4.90
CA GLY A 282 17.37 8.25 -6.33
C GLY A 282 17.31 9.47 -7.24
N SER A 283 16.63 10.54 -6.80
CA SER A 283 16.45 11.75 -7.60
C SER A 283 17.73 12.53 -7.90
N ILE A 284 18.79 12.34 -7.09
CA ILE A 284 20.06 13.06 -7.27
C ILE A 284 21.16 12.19 -7.89
N GLN A 285 20.80 11.01 -8.41
CA GLN A 285 21.77 10.08 -9.00
C GLN A 285 22.03 10.41 -10.48
N PRO A 286 23.22 10.05 -10.99
CA PRO A 286 23.59 10.26 -12.41
C PRO A 286 22.61 9.60 -13.38
N GLU A 287 22.06 8.44 -13.02
CA GLU A 287 21.06 7.71 -13.81
C GLU A 287 19.79 8.53 -14.03
N THR A 288 19.38 9.29 -13.02
CA THR A 288 18.22 10.19 -13.11
C THR A 288 18.51 11.36 -14.07
N LYS A 289 19.74 11.92 -14.06
CA LYS A 289 20.15 12.94 -15.05
C LYS A 289 20.03 12.40 -16.48
N GLN A 290 20.51 11.17 -16.72
CA GLN A 290 20.45 10.54 -18.04
C GLN A 290 18.99 10.33 -18.49
N ALA A 291 18.15 9.80 -17.61
CA ALA A 291 16.73 9.61 -17.90
C ALA A 291 16.01 10.93 -18.20
N LEU A 292 16.26 11.99 -17.42
CA LEU A 292 15.70 13.33 -17.67
C LEU A 292 16.12 13.88 -19.03
N GLY A 293 17.39 13.69 -19.42
CA GLY A 293 17.89 14.08 -20.74
C GLY A 293 17.12 13.39 -21.87
N LYS A 294 16.84 12.09 -21.73
CA LYS A 294 16.07 11.31 -22.70
C LYS A 294 14.59 11.72 -22.74
N ILE A 295 13.96 11.91 -21.58
CA ILE A 295 12.57 12.38 -21.50
C ILE A 295 12.43 13.75 -22.18
N ARG A 296 13.37 14.67 -21.93
CA ARG A 296 13.44 15.96 -22.60
C ARG A 296 13.53 15.81 -24.11
N GLU A 297 14.45 15.00 -24.63
CA GLU A 297 14.59 14.73 -26.06
C GLU A 297 13.28 14.23 -26.69
N MET A 298 12.64 13.25 -26.05
CA MET A 298 11.35 12.71 -26.50
C MET A 298 10.24 13.76 -26.45
N TYR A 299 10.25 14.64 -25.46
CA TYR A 299 9.32 15.75 -25.37
C TYR A 299 9.58 16.78 -26.48
N GLU A 300 10.82 17.24 -26.65
CA GLU A 300 11.21 18.24 -27.68
C GLU A 300 10.87 17.75 -29.09
N THR A 301 11.05 16.48 -29.38
CA THR A 301 10.74 15.83 -30.66
C THR A 301 9.27 15.45 -30.83
N GLY A 302 8.41 15.65 -29.82
CA GLY A 302 6.97 15.40 -29.89
C GLY A 302 6.57 13.93 -29.79
N LEU A 303 7.45 13.08 -29.28
CA LEU A 303 7.15 11.66 -29.03
C LEU A 303 6.37 11.46 -27.74
N ILE A 304 6.56 12.34 -26.76
CA ILE A 304 5.73 12.46 -25.57
C ILE A 304 4.70 13.57 -25.79
N ASP A 305 3.51 13.39 -25.23
CA ASP A 305 2.42 14.35 -25.28
C ASP A 305 2.87 15.77 -24.93
N LYS A 306 2.75 16.70 -25.87
CA LYS A 306 3.14 18.11 -25.68
C LYS A 306 2.31 18.86 -24.64
N GLU A 307 1.10 18.37 -24.37
CA GLU A 307 0.16 18.99 -23.43
C GLU A 307 0.10 18.25 -22.09
N PHE A 308 1.02 17.30 -21.82
CA PHE A 308 0.96 16.46 -20.64
C PHE A 308 0.80 17.25 -19.33
N ALA A 309 1.47 18.40 -19.23
CA ALA A 309 1.43 19.28 -18.06
C ALA A 309 0.08 19.96 -17.81
N LEU A 310 -0.77 20.04 -18.82
CA LEU A 310 -2.06 20.73 -18.79
C LEU A 310 -3.25 19.79 -18.75
N ARG A 311 -3.03 18.49 -18.95
CA ARG A 311 -4.11 17.51 -18.99
C ARG A 311 -4.69 17.27 -17.59
N LYS A 312 -6.03 17.33 -17.53
CA LYS A 312 -6.79 17.00 -16.31
C LYS A 312 -7.17 15.52 -16.26
N ASP A 313 -7.30 14.89 -17.43
CA ASP A 313 -7.68 13.50 -17.57
C ASP A 313 -6.88 12.89 -18.74
N THR A 314 -5.79 12.22 -18.40
CA THR A 314 -4.88 11.61 -19.37
C THR A 314 -5.45 10.30 -19.94
N ASP A 315 -6.31 9.58 -19.20
CA ASP A 315 -7.00 8.38 -19.67
C ASP A 315 -7.75 8.67 -20.98
N GLN A 316 -8.36 9.86 -21.12
CA GLN A 316 -9.11 10.25 -22.30
C GLN A 316 -8.28 10.30 -23.58
N THR A 317 -6.97 10.50 -23.51
CA THR A 317 -6.09 10.47 -24.70
C THR A 317 -6.01 9.07 -25.31
N VAL A 318 -6.01 8.05 -24.45
CA VAL A 318 -6.01 6.63 -24.84
C VAL A 318 -7.42 6.20 -25.26
N ILE A 319 -8.42 6.47 -24.41
CA ILE A 319 -9.83 6.09 -24.63
C ILE A 319 -10.37 6.67 -25.96
N SER A 320 -10.00 7.91 -26.31
CA SER A 320 -10.41 8.54 -27.57
C SER A 320 -9.61 8.08 -28.78
N GLY A 321 -8.66 7.15 -28.64
CA GLY A 321 -7.84 6.62 -29.73
C GLY A 321 -6.79 7.59 -30.26
N LYS A 322 -6.38 8.63 -29.49
CA LYS A 322 -5.32 9.58 -29.88
C LYS A 322 -3.93 9.08 -29.51
N ALA A 323 -3.81 8.33 -28.43
CA ALA A 323 -2.53 7.87 -27.91
C ALA A 323 -2.26 6.40 -28.26
N GLY A 324 -1.03 6.13 -28.73
CA GLY A 324 -0.59 4.79 -29.11
C GLY A 324 0.03 3.99 -27.99
N MET A 325 0.63 4.64 -27.01
CA MET A 325 1.32 3.98 -25.90
C MET A 325 1.13 4.71 -24.58
N PHE A 326 1.12 3.95 -23.48
CA PHE A 326 1.18 4.49 -22.12
C PHE A 326 1.81 3.48 -21.16
N PHE A 327 2.46 3.98 -20.10
CA PHE A 327 2.90 3.14 -19.00
C PHE A 327 1.80 3.02 -17.94
N GLY A 328 1.70 1.84 -17.32
CA GLY A 328 0.75 1.61 -16.24
C GLY A 328 0.96 0.27 -15.53
N PRO A 329 0.29 0.08 -14.38
CA PRO A 329 0.30 -1.20 -13.67
C PRO A 329 -0.59 -2.24 -14.36
N TRP A 330 -0.48 -3.50 -13.92
CA TRP A 330 -1.23 -4.66 -14.44
C TRP A 330 -2.76 -4.44 -14.48
N TRP A 331 -3.31 -3.65 -13.58
CA TRP A 331 -4.75 -3.35 -13.48
C TRP A 331 -5.21 -2.21 -14.41
N SER A 332 -4.42 -1.81 -15.38
CA SER A 332 -4.79 -0.75 -16.34
C SER A 332 -5.87 -1.16 -17.35
N GLY A 333 -6.38 -2.38 -17.24
CA GLY A 333 -7.43 -2.91 -18.12
C GLY A 333 -8.70 -2.06 -18.23
N GLY A 334 -8.99 -1.19 -17.27
CA GLY A 334 -10.12 -0.26 -17.33
C GLY A 334 -10.02 0.72 -18.50
N VAL A 335 -8.86 1.32 -18.73
CA VAL A 335 -8.62 2.23 -19.86
C VAL A 335 -8.67 1.49 -21.20
N VAL A 336 -8.09 0.28 -21.25
CA VAL A 336 -8.13 -0.58 -22.43
C VAL A 336 -9.58 -0.96 -22.76
N ARG A 337 -10.36 -1.37 -21.77
CA ARG A 337 -11.80 -1.66 -21.88
C ARG A 337 -12.59 -0.48 -22.48
N ASP A 338 -12.35 0.71 -21.93
CA ASP A 338 -13.10 1.90 -22.37
C ASP A 338 -12.66 2.34 -23.77
N THR A 339 -11.39 2.07 -24.16
CA THR A 339 -10.96 2.22 -25.54
C THR A 339 -11.71 1.25 -26.47
N TYR A 340 -11.88 -0.02 -26.08
CA TYR A 340 -12.66 -1.00 -26.87
C TYR A 340 -14.12 -0.62 -27.01
N ALA A 341 -14.71 0.05 -26.02
CA ALA A 341 -16.07 0.56 -26.13
C ALA A 341 -16.21 1.63 -27.22
N ASN A 342 -15.16 2.43 -27.44
CA ASN A 342 -15.13 3.49 -28.46
C ASN A 342 -14.60 3.00 -29.83
N ASP A 343 -13.66 2.08 -29.84
CA ASP A 343 -13.05 1.47 -31.01
C ASP A 343 -12.97 -0.05 -30.83
N PRO A 344 -13.97 -0.81 -31.31
CA PRO A 344 -13.98 -2.26 -31.18
C PRO A 344 -12.83 -2.96 -31.90
N ASN A 345 -12.17 -2.29 -32.86
CA ASN A 345 -11.03 -2.84 -33.60
C ASN A 345 -9.68 -2.57 -32.90
N ALA A 346 -9.67 -1.77 -31.86
CA ALA A 346 -8.45 -1.55 -31.07
C ALA A 346 -7.95 -2.88 -30.49
N VAL A 347 -6.64 -3.05 -30.49
CA VAL A 347 -5.95 -4.18 -29.83
C VAL A 347 -4.79 -3.62 -29.03
N PHE A 348 -4.73 -3.98 -27.76
CA PHE A 348 -3.58 -3.64 -26.92
C PHE A 348 -2.77 -4.89 -26.63
N LYS A 349 -1.45 -4.73 -26.60
CA LYS A 349 -0.50 -5.67 -26.00
C LYS A 349 0.34 -4.98 -24.95
N VAL A 350 0.88 -5.78 -24.03
CA VAL A 350 1.68 -5.31 -22.89
C VAL A 350 3.11 -5.78 -23.05
N TYR A 351 4.04 -4.88 -22.77
CA TYR A 351 5.47 -5.11 -22.94
C TYR A 351 6.24 -4.65 -21.70
N MET A 352 7.38 -5.31 -21.44
CA MET A 352 8.40 -4.84 -20.51
C MET A 352 9.62 -4.37 -21.29
N LEU A 353 10.28 -3.32 -20.77
CA LEU A 353 11.46 -2.77 -21.42
C LEU A 353 12.74 -3.25 -20.74
N GLU A 354 13.71 -3.58 -21.55
CA GLU A 354 15.07 -3.95 -21.16
C GLU A 354 15.98 -2.72 -21.15
N ASP A 355 16.93 -2.69 -20.24
CA ASP A 355 18.02 -1.72 -20.25
C ASP A 355 19.10 -2.09 -21.30
N GLU A 356 20.17 -1.30 -21.38
CA GLU A 356 21.31 -1.53 -22.28
C GLU A 356 22.02 -2.89 -22.07
N LYS A 357 21.77 -3.57 -20.95
CA LYS A 357 22.34 -4.89 -20.60
C LYS A 357 21.34 -6.02 -20.84
N GLY A 358 20.18 -5.73 -21.40
CA GLY A 358 19.11 -6.71 -21.60
C GLY A 358 18.41 -7.11 -20.29
N GLN A 359 18.39 -6.24 -19.27
CA GLN A 359 17.76 -6.50 -17.99
C GLN A 359 16.49 -5.68 -17.83
N ILE A 360 15.42 -6.32 -17.37
CA ILE A 360 14.21 -5.65 -16.93
C ILE A 360 14.43 -5.20 -15.48
N ASN A 361 14.32 -3.91 -15.22
CA ASN A 361 14.52 -3.33 -13.90
C ASN A 361 13.20 -2.83 -13.32
N ASN A 362 13.06 -2.92 -11.99
CA ASN A 362 11.88 -2.48 -11.27
C ASN A 362 12.23 -1.97 -9.87
N LEU A 363 11.38 -1.09 -9.34
CA LEU A 363 11.41 -0.68 -7.94
C LEU A 363 10.19 -1.24 -7.22
N GLN A 364 10.43 -2.09 -6.24
CA GLN A 364 9.39 -2.71 -5.43
C GLN A 364 8.92 -1.79 -4.31
N VAL A 365 7.62 -1.84 -4.03
CA VAL A 365 7.06 -1.22 -2.84
C VAL A 365 7.43 -2.01 -1.58
N PRO A 366 7.45 -1.36 -0.40
CA PRO A 366 7.62 -2.06 0.87
C PRO A 366 6.54 -3.14 1.06
N VAL A 367 6.90 -4.23 1.75
CA VAL A 367 6.01 -5.37 2.00
C VAL A 367 4.72 -4.95 2.72
N SER A 368 4.77 -3.88 3.49
CA SER A 368 3.61 -3.28 4.19
C SER A 368 3.76 -1.77 4.21
N GLN A 369 2.64 -1.07 4.04
CA GLN A 369 2.57 0.39 4.03
C GLN A 369 1.47 0.92 4.97
N LYS A 370 0.54 0.06 5.38
CA LYS A 370 -0.58 0.37 6.28
C LYS A 370 -0.60 -0.59 7.46
N PHE A 371 -0.99 -0.08 8.60
CA PHE A 371 -0.93 -0.78 9.88
C PHE A 371 -2.23 -0.57 10.63
N ILE A 372 -2.94 -1.66 10.97
CA ILE A 372 -4.05 -1.60 11.91
C ILE A 372 -3.43 -1.57 13.30
N VAL A 373 -3.62 -0.47 14.00
CA VAL A 373 -3.11 -0.27 15.37
C VAL A 373 -4.24 -0.25 16.37
N VAL A 374 -3.93 -0.69 17.59
CA VAL A 374 -4.85 -0.70 18.72
C VAL A 374 -4.29 0.21 19.82
N LYS A 375 -5.13 1.09 20.33
CA LYS A 375 -4.79 2.01 21.43
C LYS A 375 -4.44 1.20 22.68
N LYS A 376 -3.34 1.56 23.35
CA LYS A 376 -2.91 0.93 24.59
C LYS A 376 -4.00 0.99 25.67
N GLY A 377 -4.27 -0.18 26.28
CA GLY A 377 -5.27 -0.32 27.32
C GLY A 377 -6.71 -0.49 26.81
N PHE A 378 -6.92 -0.63 25.50
CA PHE A 378 -8.21 -1.08 24.98
C PHE A 378 -8.49 -2.50 25.45
N LYS A 379 -9.70 -2.75 25.98
CA LYS A 379 -10.02 -4.00 26.68
C LYS A 379 -10.21 -5.22 25.78
N HIS A 380 -10.42 -4.97 24.46
CA HIS A 380 -10.75 -5.99 23.47
C HIS A 380 -9.82 -5.95 22.26
N PRO A 381 -8.48 -6.05 22.43
CA PRO A 381 -7.54 -5.98 21.33
C PRO A 381 -7.76 -7.09 20.28
N GLU A 382 -8.33 -8.24 20.67
CA GLU A 382 -8.73 -9.31 19.77
C GLU A 382 -9.74 -8.88 18.69
N ALA A 383 -10.51 -7.83 18.94
CA ALA A 383 -11.46 -7.31 17.96
C ALA A 383 -10.78 -6.80 16.68
N ALA A 384 -9.56 -6.27 16.78
CA ALA A 384 -8.79 -5.85 15.61
C ALA A 384 -8.35 -7.05 14.75
N VAL A 385 -7.98 -8.18 15.37
CA VAL A 385 -7.60 -9.41 14.65
C VAL A 385 -8.83 -10.04 13.98
N VAL A 386 -9.94 -10.15 14.72
CA VAL A 386 -11.21 -10.69 14.19
C VAL A 386 -11.76 -9.79 13.06
N TYR A 387 -11.59 -8.46 13.16
CA TYR A 387 -11.87 -7.52 12.09
C TYR A 387 -11.05 -7.84 10.84
N ALA A 388 -9.72 -7.94 10.97
CA ALA A 388 -8.83 -8.23 9.86
C ALA A 388 -9.17 -9.57 9.18
N ASN A 389 -9.44 -10.62 9.96
CA ASN A 389 -9.87 -11.91 9.42
C ASN A 389 -11.15 -11.82 8.59
N ASN A 390 -12.15 -11.07 9.07
CA ASN A 390 -13.42 -10.88 8.34
C ASN A 390 -13.23 -10.04 7.07
N TYR A 391 -12.40 -8.98 7.14
CA TYR A 391 -12.01 -8.21 5.97
C TYR A 391 -11.36 -9.11 4.90
N ILE A 392 -10.33 -9.89 5.29
CA ILE A 392 -9.59 -10.79 4.40
C ILE A 392 -10.54 -11.81 3.74
N ARG A 393 -11.36 -12.52 4.52
CA ARG A 393 -12.25 -13.53 3.94
C ARG A 393 -13.34 -12.94 3.04
N ALA A 394 -13.78 -11.71 3.32
CA ALA A 394 -14.75 -11.02 2.48
C ALA A 394 -14.14 -10.60 1.14
N GLU A 395 -12.94 -10.00 1.16
CA GLU A 395 -12.23 -9.62 -0.05
C GLU A 395 -11.87 -10.83 -0.92
N ARG A 396 -11.51 -11.95 -0.30
CA ARG A 396 -11.22 -13.23 -0.99
C ARG A 396 -12.48 -14.02 -1.36
N LYS A 397 -13.68 -13.50 -1.10
CA LYS A 397 -14.96 -14.21 -1.29
C LYS A 397 -14.96 -15.61 -0.65
N ALA A 398 -14.17 -15.79 0.41
CA ALA A 398 -14.10 -17.03 1.17
C ALA A 398 -15.30 -17.24 2.11
N ASP A 399 -16.10 -16.20 2.32
CA ASP A 399 -17.42 -16.27 2.96
C ASP A 399 -18.50 -16.19 1.85
N PRO A 400 -19.44 -17.16 1.76
CA PRO A 400 -20.51 -17.13 0.78
C PRO A 400 -21.35 -15.84 0.79
N ASP A 401 -21.57 -15.24 1.97
CA ASP A 401 -22.33 -14.00 2.06
C ASP A 401 -21.55 -12.79 1.53
N ALA A 402 -20.23 -12.84 1.53
CA ALA A 402 -19.41 -11.81 0.91
C ALA A 402 -19.54 -11.75 -0.63
N THR A 403 -20.03 -12.81 -1.26
CA THR A 403 -20.33 -12.80 -2.70
C THR A 403 -21.54 -11.92 -3.05
N LYS A 404 -22.37 -11.60 -2.05
CA LYS A 404 -23.55 -10.72 -2.19
C LYS A 404 -23.20 -9.23 -2.05
N LEU A 405 -21.99 -8.91 -1.57
CA LEU A 405 -21.54 -7.52 -1.46
C LEU A 405 -21.36 -6.92 -2.86
N ASP A 406 -21.96 -5.75 -3.06
CA ASP A 406 -21.82 -5.00 -4.31
C ASP A 406 -20.38 -4.53 -4.51
N THR A 407 -19.72 -5.08 -5.51
CA THR A 407 -18.31 -4.77 -5.84
C THR A 407 -18.12 -3.43 -6.54
N THR A 408 -19.18 -2.70 -6.85
CA THR A 408 -19.11 -1.33 -7.39
C THR A 408 -18.93 -0.29 -6.28
N ILE A 409 -19.25 -0.65 -5.03
CA ILE A 409 -19.08 0.21 -3.87
C ILE A 409 -17.62 0.16 -3.41
N SER A 410 -16.99 1.33 -3.27
CA SER A 410 -15.59 1.44 -2.86
C SER A 410 -15.32 0.74 -1.52
N THR A 411 -14.20 -0.01 -1.47
CA THR A 411 -13.72 -0.66 -0.23
C THR A 411 -13.27 0.33 0.84
N GLU A 412 -13.16 1.62 0.52
CA GLU A 412 -12.90 2.65 1.54
C GLU A 412 -14.05 2.78 2.56
N PHE A 413 -15.26 2.29 2.21
CA PHE A 413 -16.41 2.26 3.13
C PHE A 413 -16.37 1.13 4.16
N TRP A 414 -15.38 0.21 4.12
CA TRP A 414 -15.12 -0.65 5.27
C TRP A 414 -14.94 0.18 6.54
N PRO A 415 -15.44 -0.26 7.69
CA PRO A 415 -15.55 0.57 8.90
C PRO A 415 -14.28 1.30 9.32
N ILE A 416 -13.09 0.68 9.25
CA ILE A 416 -11.82 1.37 9.51
C ILE A 416 -11.06 1.79 8.24
N GLY A 417 -11.67 1.61 7.05
CA GLY A 417 -11.09 1.94 5.76
C GLY A 417 -10.44 0.76 5.05
N ASN A 418 -9.81 1.03 3.90
CA ASN A 418 -9.18 0.02 3.06
C ASN A 418 -7.82 -0.43 3.61
N GLY A 419 -7.72 -1.69 4.02
CA GLY A 419 -6.48 -2.30 4.52
C GLY A 419 -5.59 -2.89 3.44
N THR A 420 -6.14 -3.36 2.34
CA THR A 420 -5.48 -4.17 1.29
C THR A 420 -4.71 -5.36 1.88
N PHE A 421 -5.34 -6.52 1.92
CA PHE A 421 -4.72 -7.76 2.38
C PHE A 421 -4.84 -8.81 1.28
N ASP A 422 -3.75 -9.06 0.57
CA ASP A 422 -3.67 -10.13 -0.41
C ASP A 422 -2.31 -10.83 -0.29
N TYR A 423 -2.11 -11.92 -1.04
CA TYR A 423 -0.79 -12.50 -1.19
C TYR A 423 0.16 -11.49 -1.83
N ALA A 424 1.43 -11.51 -1.43
CA ALA A 424 2.42 -10.64 -2.05
C ALA A 424 2.53 -10.90 -3.57
N ASP A 425 2.35 -12.14 -4.01
CA ASP A 425 2.33 -12.64 -5.39
C ASP A 425 0.90 -12.88 -5.92
N ALA A 426 -0.08 -12.09 -5.46
CA ALA A 426 -1.50 -12.34 -5.72
C ALA A 426 -1.84 -12.40 -7.21
N VAL A 427 -1.23 -11.56 -8.02
CA VAL A 427 -1.54 -11.43 -9.45
C VAL A 427 -1.01 -12.64 -10.21
N GLU A 428 0.23 -13.03 -9.98
CA GLU A 428 0.88 -14.19 -10.59
C GLU A 428 0.17 -15.48 -10.16
N ARG A 429 -0.18 -15.60 -8.88
CA ARG A 429 -0.92 -16.74 -8.32
C ARG A 429 -2.29 -16.89 -9.00
N LYS A 430 -3.07 -15.81 -9.10
CA LYS A 430 -4.38 -15.81 -9.75
C LYS A 430 -4.26 -16.07 -11.25
N SER A 431 -3.26 -15.51 -11.92
CA SER A 431 -2.96 -15.77 -13.32
C SER A 431 -2.71 -17.25 -13.57
N ASN A 432 -1.87 -17.89 -12.74
CA ASN A 432 -1.57 -19.32 -12.89
C ASN A 432 -2.81 -20.20 -12.68
N ILE A 433 -3.59 -19.93 -11.62
CA ILE A 433 -4.83 -20.67 -11.35
C ILE A 433 -5.83 -20.51 -12.50
N LEU A 434 -6.01 -19.28 -13.01
CA LEU A 434 -6.91 -19.01 -14.13
C LEU A 434 -6.45 -19.73 -15.40
N ALA A 435 -5.17 -19.66 -15.74
CA ALA A 435 -4.61 -20.35 -16.91
C ALA A 435 -4.74 -21.86 -16.80
N ASP A 436 -4.52 -22.45 -15.62
CA ASP A 436 -4.70 -23.90 -15.40
C ASP A 436 -6.16 -24.34 -15.54
N ALA A 437 -7.09 -23.55 -15.02
CA ALA A 437 -8.51 -23.83 -15.15
C ALA A 437 -9.00 -23.70 -16.61
N LEU A 438 -8.59 -22.64 -17.32
CA LEU A 438 -8.94 -22.45 -18.73
C LEU A 438 -8.39 -23.57 -19.63
N ALA A 439 -7.19 -24.06 -19.32
CA ALA A 439 -6.58 -25.18 -20.00
C ALA A 439 -7.14 -26.57 -19.57
N GLY A 440 -8.08 -26.61 -18.63
CA GLY A 440 -8.67 -27.85 -18.11
C GLY A 440 -7.72 -28.71 -17.25
N ARG A 441 -6.61 -28.13 -16.77
CA ARG A 441 -5.68 -28.79 -15.83
C ARG A 441 -6.20 -28.83 -14.40
N VAL A 442 -7.10 -27.92 -14.07
CA VAL A 442 -7.81 -27.85 -12.79
C VAL A 442 -9.31 -27.85 -13.07
N ASP A 443 -10.07 -28.63 -12.30
CA ASP A 443 -11.53 -28.64 -12.41
C ASP A 443 -12.10 -27.29 -11.94
N ALA A 444 -12.79 -26.59 -12.82
CA ALA A 444 -13.41 -25.31 -12.53
C ALA A 444 -14.44 -25.35 -11.39
N GLY A 445 -15.00 -26.54 -11.10
CA GLY A 445 -15.91 -26.77 -9.98
C GLY A 445 -15.21 -26.72 -8.60
N THR A 446 -13.90 -26.87 -8.58
CA THR A 446 -13.09 -26.84 -7.33
C THR A 446 -12.46 -25.47 -7.05
N LEU A 447 -12.64 -24.50 -7.96
CA LEU A 447 -12.09 -23.16 -7.79
C LEU A 447 -12.71 -22.43 -6.59
N ALA A 448 -11.87 -21.71 -5.86
CA ALA A 448 -12.37 -20.76 -4.86
C ALA A 448 -13.32 -19.73 -5.53
N PRO A 449 -14.35 -19.24 -4.84
CA PRO A 449 -15.37 -18.38 -5.44
C PRO A 449 -14.82 -17.17 -6.19
N GLU A 450 -13.78 -16.54 -5.68
CA GLU A 450 -13.09 -15.42 -6.35
C GLU A 450 -12.57 -15.84 -7.73
N MET A 451 -11.89 -16.97 -7.81
CA MET A 451 -11.32 -17.50 -9.05
C MET A 451 -12.37 -18.02 -10.01
N LYS A 452 -13.45 -18.59 -9.47
CA LYS A 452 -14.58 -19.05 -10.28
C LYS A 452 -15.24 -17.90 -11.04
N ILE A 453 -15.38 -16.73 -10.40
CA ILE A 453 -15.91 -15.52 -11.03
C ILE A 453 -15.03 -15.10 -12.21
N LEU A 454 -13.71 -15.05 -12.02
CA LEU A 454 -12.75 -14.69 -13.08
C LEU A 454 -12.79 -15.71 -14.24
N TYR A 455 -12.83 -16.99 -13.90
CA TYR A 455 -12.95 -18.06 -14.89
C TYR A 455 -14.23 -17.96 -15.73
N ASP A 456 -15.38 -17.69 -15.09
CA ASP A 456 -16.66 -17.58 -15.78
C ASP A 456 -16.67 -16.39 -16.77
N PHE A 457 -16.10 -15.24 -16.38
CA PHE A 457 -15.92 -14.11 -17.30
C PHE A 457 -14.99 -14.45 -18.47
N ALA A 458 -13.88 -15.12 -18.21
CA ALA A 458 -12.94 -15.51 -19.26
C ALA A 458 -13.57 -16.52 -20.23
N LYS A 459 -14.35 -17.50 -19.73
CA LYS A 459 -15.09 -18.47 -20.58
C LYS A 459 -16.21 -17.81 -21.39
N ALA A 460 -16.88 -16.82 -20.81
CA ALA A 460 -17.88 -16.05 -21.55
C ALA A 460 -17.24 -15.25 -22.69
N ASP A 461 -16.06 -14.66 -22.45
CA ASP A 461 -15.29 -13.93 -23.45
C ASP A 461 -14.75 -14.85 -24.57
N GLU A 462 -14.27 -16.06 -24.24
CA GLU A 462 -13.89 -17.06 -25.25
C GLU A 462 -15.06 -17.41 -26.19
N ALA A 463 -16.28 -17.49 -25.64
CA ALA A 463 -17.47 -17.82 -26.42
C ALA A 463 -17.99 -16.66 -27.29
N ALA A 464 -17.84 -15.42 -26.80
CA ALA A 464 -18.27 -14.19 -27.45
C ALA A 464 -17.30 -13.03 -27.11
N PRO A 465 -16.18 -12.88 -27.84
CA PRO A 465 -15.14 -11.95 -27.50
C PRO A 465 -15.63 -10.51 -27.34
N ARG A 466 -15.36 -9.93 -26.18
CA ARG A 466 -15.69 -8.55 -25.79
C ARG A 466 -17.20 -8.21 -25.80
N ALA A 467 -18.08 -9.22 -25.79
CA ALA A 467 -19.52 -9.00 -25.69
C ALA A 467 -19.92 -8.42 -24.32
N ASP A 468 -19.19 -8.78 -23.25
CA ASP A 468 -19.27 -8.18 -21.92
C ASP A 468 -17.94 -7.51 -21.56
N LEU A 469 -17.80 -6.23 -21.91
CA LEU A 469 -16.60 -5.46 -21.59
C LEU A 469 -16.38 -5.27 -20.09
N ALA A 470 -17.45 -5.26 -19.28
CA ALA A 470 -17.33 -5.14 -17.83
C ALA A 470 -16.71 -6.39 -17.23
N GLY A 471 -17.17 -7.57 -17.66
CA GLY A 471 -16.59 -8.86 -17.29
C GLY A 471 -15.16 -9.02 -17.83
N TRP A 472 -14.93 -8.64 -19.09
CA TRP A 472 -13.60 -8.65 -19.71
C TRP A 472 -12.58 -7.84 -18.86
N GLY A 473 -12.91 -6.64 -18.44
CA GLY A 473 -12.03 -5.79 -17.65
C GLY A 473 -11.66 -6.36 -16.27
N LYS A 474 -12.46 -7.32 -15.75
CA LYS A 474 -12.19 -7.97 -14.46
C LYS A 474 -11.11 -9.06 -14.54
N PHE A 475 -11.06 -9.81 -15.62
CA PHE A 475 -10.11 -10.92 -15.73
C PHE A 475 -8.87 -10.60 -16.56
N TRP A 476 -8.93 -9.66 -17.50
CA TRP A 476 -7.85 -9.42 -18.45
C TRP A 476 -6.50 -9.08 -17.78
N GLY A 477 -6.50 -8.34 -16.68
CA GLY A 477 -5.28 -8.03 -15.92
C GLY A 477 -4.55 -9.28 -15.41
N TYR A 478 -5.27 -10.39 -15.19
CA TYR A 478 -4.73 -11.67 -14.76
C TYR A 478 -4.31 -12.58 -15.93
N THR A 479 -4.40 -12.10 -17.17
CA THR A 479 -3.95 -12.78 -18.38
C THR A 479 -2.67 -12.13 -18.91
N GLU A 480 -2.75 -11.40 -20.01
CA GLU A 480 -1.57 -10.83 -20.68
C GLU A 480 -0.69 -9.92 -19.80
N PRO A 481 -1.23 -8.96 -19.02
CA PRO A 481 -0.40 -8.17 -18.11
C PRO A 481 0.33 -9.01 -17.05
N ALA A 482 -0.35 -10.03 -16.51
CA ALA A 482 0.24 -10.90 -15.50
C ALA A 482 1.38 -11.79 -16.05
N GLU A 483 1.39 -12.12 -17.35
CA GLU A 483 2.51 -12.85 -17.96
C GLU A 483 3.80 -12.02 -17.95
N MET A 484 3.70 -10.69 -18.01
CA MET A 484 4.86 -9.80 -17.91
C MET A 484 5.51 -9.85 -16.53
N LEU A 485 4.74 -10.14 -15.47
CA LEU A 485 5.24 -10.26 -14.10
C LEU A 485 6.11 -11.52 -13.89
N LYS A 486 5.95 -12.54 -14.75
CA LYS A 486 6.72 -13.79 -14.70
C LYS A 486 8.12 -13.66 -15.32
N LEU A 487 8.40 -12.56 -16.00
CA LEU A 487 9.72 -12.29 -16.57
C LEU A 487 10.74 -12.03 -15.44
N PRO A 488 12.01 -12.49 -15.61
CA PRO A 488 13.04 -12.20 -14.63
C PRO A 488 13.27 -10.68 -14.51
N MET A 489 13.13 -10.13 -13.31
CA MET A 489 13.32 -8.70 -13.04
C MET A 489 14.42 -8.48 -12.02
N ASN A 490 15.27 -7.50 -12.29
CA ASN A 490 16.18 -6.95 -11.31
C ASN A 490 15.43 -5.92 -10.46
N SER A 491 15.01 -6.31 -9.25
CA SER A 491 14.20 -5.49 -8.37
C SER A 491 15.02 -4.84 -7.27
N LEU A 492 14.95 -3.51 -7.16
CA LEU A 492 15.36 -2.75 -5.99
C LEU A 492 14.14 -2.47 -5.11
N PHE A 493 14.39 -2.06 -3.88
CA PHE A 493 13.35 -1.67 -2.93
C PHE A 493 13.48 -0.20 -2.55
N ASN A 494 12.35 0.44 -2.26
CA ASN A 494 12.37 1.70 -1.53
C ASN A 494 12.67 1.38 -0.06
N GLU A 495 13.89 1.62 0.36
CA GLU A 495 14.43 1.17 1.65
C GLU A 495 13.93 2.02 2.82
N PHE A 496 13.51 3.27 2.56
CA PHE A 496 13.10 4.19 3.62
C PHE A 496 11.81 4.93 3.26
N THR A 497 10.77 4.74 4.05
CA THR A 497 9.39 5.23 3.79
C THR A 497 8.82 6.09 4.93
N ILE A 498 9.62 6.36 5.95
CA ILE A 498 9.27 7.23 7.08
C ILE A 498 9.97 8.58 6.95
N THR A 499 9.72 9.49 7.88
CA THR A 499 10.40 10.80 7.90
C THR A 499 11.46 10.87 8.99
N THR A 500 12.56 11.54 8.68
CA THR A 500 13.57 11.89 9.67
C THR A 500 13.27 13.26 10.29
N LYS A 501 13.98 13.58 11.38
CA LYS A 501 13.86 14.86 12.07
C LYS A 501 14.14 16.07 11.16
N THR A 502 15.07 15.93 10.24
CA THR A 502 15.40 16.99 9.28
C THR A 502 14.39 17.03 8.14
N MET A 503 13.83 15.89 7.72
CA MET A 503 12.72 15.85 6.76
C MET A 503 11.50 16.63 7.25
N ASP A 504 11.12 16.52 8.51
CA ASP A 504 9.97 17.25 9.08
C ASP A 504 10.06 18.77 8.85
N ARG A 505 11.26 19.30 8.75
CA ARG A 505 11.52 20.75 8.61
C ARG A 505 11.84 21.19 7.18
N LYS A 506 12.48 20.32 6.38
CA LYS A 506 13.11 20.73 5.11
C LYS A 506 12.56 19.99 3.90
N TRP A 507 11.90 18.83 4.10
CA TRP A 507 11.53 17.94 3.00
C TRP A 507 10.61 18.59 1.96
N ALA A 508 9.62 19.34 2.40
CA ALA A 508 8.70 20.03 1.49
C ALA A 508 9.44 20.99 0.54
N ASN A 509 10.44 21.71 1.04
CA ASN A 509 11.25 22.61 0.22
C ASN A 509 12.16 21.85 -0.75
N LEU A 510 12.77 20.75 -0.29
CA LEU A 510 13.63 19.89 -1.13
C LEU A 510 12.82 19.22 -2.25
N LYS A 511 11.62 18.74 -1.95
CA LYS A 511 10.70 18.20 -2.96
C LYS A 511 10.28 19.25 -3.99
N LYS A 512 9.92 20.44 -3.53
CA LYS A 512 9.59 21.54 -4.44
C LYS A 512 10.76 21.91 -5.36
N LEU A 513 11.98 21.97 -4.82
CA LEU A 513 13.19 22.23 -5.60
C LEU A 513 13.40 21.15 -6.69
N GLU A 514 13.18 19.89 -6.34
CA GLU A 514 13.25 18.74 -7.26
C GLU A 514 12.20 18.84 -8.36
N ASP A 515 10.92 18.99 -7.99
CA ASP A 515 9.80 19.03 -8.92
C ASP A 515 9.96 20.19 -9.93
N GLU A 516 10.31 21.39 -9.44
CA GLU A 516 10.55 22.56 -10.28
C GLU A 516 11.72 22.36 -11.25
N MET A 517 12.80 21.73 -10.79
CA MET A 517 13.98 21.48 -11.63
C MET A 517 13.70 20.43 -12.70
N PHE A 518 13.13 19.28 -12.31
CA PHE A 518 12.83 18.19 -13.23
C PHE A 518 11.86 18.65 -14.31
N PHE A 519 10.81 19.35 -13.91
CA PHE A 519 9.85 19.92 -14.83
C PHE A 519 10.50 20.94 -15.79
N ALA A 520 11.33 21.84 -15.26
CA ALA A 520 12.01 22.86 -16.10
C ALA A 520 12.99 22.23 -17.09
N ILE A 521 13.68 21.15 -16.73
CA ILE A 521 14.57 20.42 -17.64
C ILE A 521 13.74 19.74 -18.74
N VAL A 522 12.70 18.99 -18.39
CA VAL A 522 11.87 18.26 -19.36
C VAL A 522 11.19 19.20 -20.34
N MET A 523 10.67 20.33 -19.86
CA MET A 523 10.04 21.37 -20.71
C MET A 523 11.04 22.19 -21.55
N GLY A 524 12.35 21.98 -21.39
CA GLY A 524 13.38 22.75 -22.10
C GLY A 524 13.60 24.16 -21.54
N ASN A 525 13.00 24.51 -20.41
CA ASN A 525 13.15 25.82 -19.76
C ASN A 525 14.51 26.00 -19.07
N LYS A 526 15.18 24.89 -18.76
CA LYS A 526 16.54 24.84 -18.21
C LYS A 526 17.38 23.80 -18.95
N PRO A 527 18.70 24.06 -19.11
CA PRO A 527 19.60 23.05 -19.67
C PRO A 527 19.73 21.84 -18.75
N LEU A 528 20.06 20.67 -19.32
CA LEU A 528 20.25 19.43 -18.55
C LEU A 528 21.39 19.57 -17.51
N ASP A 529 22.41 20.40 -17.79
CA ASP A 529 23.54 20.62 -16.87
C ASP A 529 23.15 21.37 -15.59
N ASP A 530 22.00 22.06 -15.55
CA ASP A 530 21.46 22.62 -14.32
C ASP A 530 21.10 21.55 -13.29
N PHE A 531 21.02 20.28 -13.70
CA PHE A 531 20.85 19.15 -12.78
C PHE A 531 21.99 19.06 -11.75
N ASP A 532 23.23 19.29 -12.16
CA ASP A 532 24.38 19.21 -11.23
C ASP A 532 24.31 20.30 -10.16
N LYS A 533 23.85 21.51 -10.58
CA LYS A 533 23.58 22.60 -9.62
C LYS A 533 22.43 22.23 -8.68
N PHE A 534 21.36 21.65 -9.19
CA PHE A 534 20.24 21.15 -8.36
C PHE A 534 20.75 20.16 -7.31
N VAL A 535 21.58 19.18 -7.68
CA VAL A 535 22.16 18.21 -6.76
C VAL A 535 22.94 18.89 -5.64
N ALA A 536 23.78 19.89 -5.98
CA ALA A 536 24.55 20.65 -5.01
C ALA A 536 23.62 21.46 -4.07
N ASP A 537 22.62 22.14 -4.61
CA ASP A 537 21.66 22.92 -3.86
C ASP A 537 20.82 22.01 -2.93
N TRP A 538 20.33 20.86 -3.42
CA TRP A 538 19.56 19.87 -2.67
C TRP A 538 20.38 19.34 -1.46
N LYS A 539 21.62 18.94 -1.69
CA LYS A 539 22.54 18.49 -0.64
C LYS A 539 22.74 19.54 0.43
N SER A 540 23.11 20.76 0.02
CA SER A 540 23.43 21.87 0.94
C SER A 540 22.23 22.36 1.76
N GLN A 541 21.00 22.27 1.19
CA GLN A 541 19.77 22.70 1.88
C GLN A 541 19.23 21.66 2.87
N GLY A 542 19.90 20.52 3.04
CA GLY A 542 19.57 19.53 4.06
C GLY A 542 19.57 18.09 3.57
N GLY A 543 19.75 17.85 2.28
CA GLY A 543 19.76 16.51 1.71
C GLY A 543 20.87 15.62 2.28
N ASP A 544 22.09 16.16 2.50
CA ASP A 544 23.17 15.39 3.11
C ASP A 544 22.87 15.04 4.58
N GLU A 545 22.25 15.97 5.34
CA GLU A 545 21.83 15.72 6.72
C GLU A 545 20.78 14.61 6.78
N ILE A 546 19.78 14.67 5.90
CA ILE A 546 18.72 13.65 5.79
C ILE A 546 19.32 12.29 5.40
N THR A 547 20.20 12.26 4.40
CA THR A 547 20.85 11.02 3.95
C THR A 547 21.64 10.37 5.08
N LYS A 548 22.33 11.18 5.87
CA LYS A 548 23.06 10.70 7.06
C LYS A 548 22.11 10.14 8.13
N GLU A 549 21.02 10.88 8.47
CA GLU A 549 20.02 10.43 9.44
C GLU A 549 19.44 9.07 9.04
N ILE A 550 19.10 8.88 7.75
CA ILE A 550 18.55 7.61 7.23
C ILE A 550 19.58 6.48 7.36
N ASN A 551 20.82 6.71 6.92
CA ASN A 551 21.85 5.66 7.00
C ASN A 551 22.19 5.30 8.45
N ASP A 552 22.09 6.24 9.39
CA ASP A 552 22.28 5.96 10.82
C ASP A 552 21.10 5.19 11.43
N GLU A 553 19.87 5.42 10.98
CA GLU A 553 18.68 4.68 11.43
C GLU A 553 18.59 3.26 10.84
N MET A 554 19.20 3.03 9.66
CA MET A 554 19.16 1.73 8.95
C MET A 554 20.33 0.79 9.31
N LYS A 555 21.27 1.20 10.14
CA LYS A 555 22.34 0.35 10.71
C LYS A 555 21.85 -0.49 11.86
#